data_40372ace02d934a0eeea7dfbeaa1a085
#
_entry.id   40372ace02d934a0eeea7dfbeaa1a085
#
_cell.length_a   1.000
_cell.length_b   1.000
_cell.length_c   1.000
_cell.angle_alpha   90.00
_cell.angle_beta   90.00
_cell.angle_gamma   90.00
#
_symmetry.space_group_name_H-M   'P 1'
#
loop_
_entity.id
_entity.type
_entity.pdbx_description
1 polymer ?
#
loop_
_entity_poly.entity_id
_entity_poly.type
_entity_poly.pdbx_seq_one_letter_code
_entity_poly.pdbx_strand_id
1 'polypeptide(L)'
;MPLLFRPEEWPEPAVAQPTIDYQIDANPFGDGEHTAQTIRFLKEVSEPVQVRMAADAAHFLMTHIYQPWEAFTQEELVGLALNNQNVITHTYMVYRGTIDSVHVRVAEVFRPAIHVNASALILSHNHPSGVNAKPSPEDVRVTNNLVDAGNLLEIPVLDHVVVSGDTYVSMKEAGLGFE
;
A
#
# COMPACT_ATOMS: atom_id res chain seq x y z
N MET A 1 2.50 2.00 23.05
CA MET A 1 1.30 2.76 22.63
C MET A 1 1.58 3.16 21.18
N PRO A 2 0.84 2.68 20.17
CA PRO A 2 1.10 3.07 18.79
C PRO A 2 0.94 4.58 18.65
N LEU A 3 1.89 5.22 17.97
CA LEU A 3 1.84 6.65 17.67
C LEU A 3 0.73 6.89 16.64
N LEU A 4 -0.38 7.44 17.08
CA LEU A 4 -1.46 7.97 16.25
C LEU A 4 -1.10 9.42 15.91
N PHE A 5 -0.68 9.64 14.65
CA PHE A 5 -0.48 10.99 14.14
C PHE A 5 -1.77 11.51 13.48
N ARG A 6 -2.03 12.80 13.59
CA ARG A 6 -3.16 13.47 12.94
C ARG A 6 -2.69 14.37 11.79
N PRO A 7 -3.50 14.58 10.75
CA PRO A 7 -3.12 15.39 9.59
C PRO A 7 -2.67 16.82 9.92
N GLU A 8 -3.22 17.43 10.96
CA GLU A 8 -2.87 18.77 11.39
C GLU A 8 -1.45 18.91 11.97
N GLU A 9 -0.78 17.80 12.27
CA GLU A 9 0.61 17.76 12.79
C GLU A 9 1.64 17.64 11.66
N TRP A 10 1.19 17.57 10.40
CA TRP A 10 2.08 17.40 9.25
C TRP A 10 2.56 18.75 8.72
N PRO A 11 3.85 18.86 8.34
CA PRO A 11 4.32 20.03 7.64
C PRO A 11 3.63 20.10 6.25
N GLU A 12 3.25 21.31 5.85
CA GLU A 12 2.73 21.56 4.50
C GLU A 12 3.65 20.93 3.45
N PRO A 13 3.12 20.21 2.45
CA PRO A 13 3.94 19.62 1.42
C PRO A 13 4.65 20.73 0.62
N ALA A 14 5.97 20.66 0.55
CA ALA A 14 6.79 21.61 -0.18
C ALA A 14 6.65 21.50 -1.71
N VAL A 15 5.83 20.58 -2.22
CA VAL A 15 5.67 20.26 -3.65
C VAL A 15 4.17 20.11 -3.97
N ALA A 16 3.78 20.58 -5.15
CA ALA A 16 2.42 20.42 -5.68
C ALA A 16 2.00 18.93 -5.66
N GLN A 17 0.75 18.66 -5.25
CA GLN A 17 0.25 17.30 -5.13
C GLN A 17 0.32 16.56 -6.47
N PRO A 18 0.89 15.35 -6.55
CA PRO A 18 0.93 14.58 -7.77
C PRO A 18 -0.48 14.27 -8.25
N THR A 19 -0.77 14.62 -9.51
CA THR A 19 -2.04 14.28 -10.12
C THR A 19 -2.01 12.82 -10.54
N ILE A 20 -2.64 11.96 -9.73
CA ILE A 20 -2.73 10.55 -10.07
C ILE A 20 -3.95 10.36 -11.01
N ASP A 21 -3.70 10.08 -12.30
CA ASP A 21 -4.72 9.81 -13.30
C ASP A 21 -5.03 8.30 -13.35
N TYR A 22 -6.23 7.89 -12.94
CA TYR A 22 -6.65 6.48 -12.92
C TYR A 22 -7.08 6.02 -14.32
N GLN A 23 -6.14 5.70 -15.20
CA GLN A 23 -6.46 5.04 -16.45
C GLN A 23 -6.46 3.50 -16.27
N ILE A 24 -7.52 2.86 -16.74
CA ILE A 24 -7.61 1.40 -16.82
C ILE A 24 -6.84 0.98 -18.06
N ASP A 25 -5.61 0.51 -17.91
CA ASP A 25 -4.90 -0.09 -19.03
C ASP A 25 -5.43 -1.48 -19.33
N ALA A 26 -5.69 -1.71 -20.60
CA ALA A 26 -6.08 -3.02 -21.11
C ALA A 26 -4.97 -4.04 -20.87
N ASN A 27 -5.36 -5.22 -20.39
CA ASN A 27 -4.53 -6.38 -20.05
C ASN A 27 -3.35 -6.59 -21.04
N PRO A 28 -2.07 -6.39 -20.64
CA PRO A 28 -0.92 -6.59 -21.52
C PRO A 28 -0.60 -8.07 -21.78
N PHE A 29 -1.29 -9.02 -21.16
CA PHE A 29 -0.98 -10.46 -21.21
C PHE A 29 -2.06 -11.34 -21.88
N GLY A 30 -3.02 -10.75 -22.62
CA GLY A 30 -4.00 -11.50 -23.44
C GLY A 30 -5.17 -12.11 -22.68
N ASP A 31 -6.13 -12.66 -23.42
CA ASP A 31 -7.48 -13.06 -23.01
C ASP A 31 -7.62 -14.32 -22.13
N GLY A 32 -6.66 -14.61 -21.28
CA GLY A 32 -6.79 -15.68 -20.28
C GLY A 32 -7.75 -15.30 -19.16
N GLU A 33 -8.91 -15.91 -19.09
CA GLU A 33 -10.01 -15.61 -18.14
C GLU A 33 -9.63 -15.60 -16.65
N HIS A 34 -8.43 -16.06 -16.26
CA HIS A 34 -7.99 -16.16 -14.86
C HIS A 34 -6.78 -15.28 -14.48
N THR A 35 -6.14 -14.61 -15.43
CA THR A 35 -4.96 -13.77 -15.15
C THR A 35 -5.28 -12.28 -15.12
N ALA A 36 -6.44 -11.87 -15.56
CA ALA A 36 -6.81 -10.48 -15.81
C ALA A 36 -7.08 -9.64 -14.53
N GLN A 37 -7.15 -10.24 -13.34
CA GLN A 37 -7.57 -9.50 -12.15
C GLN A 37 -6.43 -8.87 -11.35
N THR A 38 -5.19 -9.28 -11.55
CA THR A 38 -4.08 -8.99 -10.63
C THR A 38 -3.25 -7.75 -10.96
N ILE A 39 -3.34 -7.19 -12.16
CA ILE A 39 -2.56 -5.97 -12.53
C ILE A 39 -3.50 -4.83 -12.96
N ARG A 40 -4.71 -4.80 -12.45
CA ARG A 40 -5.73 -3.86 -12.91
C ARG A 40 -5.45 -2.38 -12.64
N PHE A 41 -4.47 -2.04 -11.79
CA PHE A 41 -4.28 -0.67 -11.33
C PHE A 41 -2.80 -0.35 -11.06
N LEU A 42 -1.88 -0.96 -11.82
CA LEU A 42 -0.48 -0.55 -11.77
C LEU A 42 -0.36 0.84 -12.39
N LYS A 43 0.16 1.78 -11.62
CA LYS A 43 0.25 3.17 -12.00
C LYS A 43 1.59 3.76 -11.66
N GLU A 44 2.19 4.45 -12.63
CA GLU A 44 3.38 5.26 -12.42
C GLU A 44 3.02 6.56 -11.66
N VAL A 45 3.82 6.91 -10.68
CA VAL A 45 3.69 8.15 -9.93
C VAL A 45 4.42 9.26 -10.69
N SER A 46 3.69 10.25 -11.20
CA SER A 46 4.22 11.33 -12.04
C SER A 46 5.16 12.27 -11.29
N GLU A 47 4.96 12.46 -10.00
CA GLU A 47 5.82 13.28 -9.16
C GLU A 47 6.50 12.41 -8.09
N PRO A 48 7.85 12.41 -8.04
CA PRO A 48 8.58 11.57 -7.09
C PRO A 48 8.30 11.94 -5.63
N VAL A 49 7.82 10.99 -4.83
CA VAL A 49 7.62 11.15 -3.39
C VAL A 49 8.62 10.26 -2.66
N GLN A 50 9.55 10.86 -1.93
CA GLN A 50 10.52 10.12 -1.13
C GLN A 50 9.96 9.78 0.25
N VAL A 51 9.99 8.50 0.62
CA VAL A 51 9.59 8.01 1.93
C VAL A 51 10.81 7.89 2.83
N ARG A 52 10.85 8.69 3.90
CA ARG A 52 11.92 8.70 4.91
C ARG A 52 11.45 8.11 6.23
N MET A 53 10.14 8.23 6.50
CA MET A 53 9.48 7.74 7.70
C MET A 53 8.06 7.26 7.37
N ALA A 54 7.43 6.53 8.28
CA ALA A 54 6.08 6.02 8.09
C ALA A 54 5.06 7.14 7.79
N ALA A 55 5.23 8.31 8.37
CA ALA A 55 4.38 9.48 8.13
C ALA A 55 4.36 9.93 6.66
N ASP A 56 5.49 9.84 5.94
CA ASP A 56 5.54 10.21 4.51
C ASP A 56 4.66 9.27 3.67
N ALA A 57 4.76 7.96 3.93
CA ALA A 57 3.93 6.97 3.26
C ALA A 57 2.44 7.13 3.62
N ALA A 58 2.13 7.36 4.90
CA ALA A 58 0.76 7.59 5.35
C ALA A 58 0.15 8.84 4.71
N HIS A 59 0.91 9.93 4.66
CA HIS A 59 0.47 11.16 3.98
C HIS A 59 0.16 10.90 2.51
N PHE A 60 1.08 10.24 1.79
CA PHE A 60 0.84 9.88 0.38
C PHE A 60 -0.43 9.03 0.22
N LEU A 61 -0.60 8.00 1.04
CA LEU A 61 -1.77 7.11 1.00
C LEU A 61 -3.08 7.88 1.23
N MET A 62 -3.11 8.73 2.25
CA MET A 62 -4.31 9.47 2.64
C MET A 62 -4.65 10.59 1.66
N THR A 63 -3.66 11.17 0.95
CA THR A 63 -3.91 12.27 0.00
C THR A 63 -4.09 11.83 -1.44
N HIS A 64 -3.53 10.67 -1.84
CA HIS A 64 -3.51 10.26 -3.25
C HIS A 64 -4.18 8.91 -3.52
N ILE A 65 -4.27 8.03 -2.52
CA ILE A 65 -4.83 6.69 -2.71
C ILE A 65 -6.24 6.61 -2.13
N TYR A 66 -6.42 6.99 -0.85
CA TYR A 66 -7.68 6.83 -0.13
C TYR A 66 -8.55 8.10 -0.18
N GLN A 67 -8.65 8.75 -1.36
CA GLN A 67 -9.46 9.95 -1.57
C GLN A 67 -10.43 9.80 -2.76
N PRO A 68 -11.68 10.26 -2.62
CA PRO A 68 -12.31 10.69 -1.36
C PRO A 68 -12.59 9.49 -0.45
N TRP A 69 -12.41 9.63 0.86
CA TRP A 69 -12.56 8.53 1.83
C TRP A 69 -13.91 7.82 1.75
N GLU A 70 -14.98 8.56 1.50
CA GLU A 70 -16.35 8.04 1.42
C GLU A 70 -16.58 7.08 0.25
N ALA A 71 -15.67 7.06 -0.72
CA ALA A 71 -15.72 6.10 -1.84
C ALA A 71 -15.26 4.69 -1.43
N PHE A 72 -14.54 4.56 -0.31
CA PHE A 72 -14.00 3.30 0.16
C PHE A 72 -14.98 2.59 1.08
N THR A 73 -15.83 1.74 0.50
CA THR A 73 -16.84 0.95 1.23
C THR A 73 -16.34 -0.46 1.61
N GLN A 74 -15.17 -0.85 1.10
CA GLN A 74 -14.52 -2.13 1.36
C GLN A 74 -13.03 -1.91 1.66
N GLU A 75 -12.41 -2.89 2.30
CA GLU A 75 -10.96 -2.91 2.48
C GLU A 75 -10.25 -3.10 1.14
N GLU A 76 -9.18 -2.37 0.94
CA GLU A 76 -8.31 -2.49 -0.22
C GLU A 76 -6.86 -2.65 0.24
N LEU A 77 -6.19 -3.68 -0.26
CA LEU A 77 -4.75 -3.83 -0.09
C LEU A 77 -4.03 -3.20 -1.27
N VAL A 78 -3.17 -2.25 -0.98
CA VAL A 78 -2.40 -1.47 -1.95
C VAL A 78 -0.91 -1.70 -1.75
N GLY A 79 -0.14 -1.77 -2.84
CA GLY A 79 1.31 -1.77 -2.85
C GLY A 79 1.86 -0.45 -3.37
N LEU A 80 2.87 0.07 -2.68
CA LEU A 80 3.71 1.18 -3.14
C LEU A 80 5.07 0.59 -3.51
N ALA A 81 5.40 0.61 -4.80
CA ALA A 81 6.70 0.17 -5.30
C ALA A 81 7.72 1.31 -5.17
N LEU A 82 8.87 1.03 -4.57
CA LEU A 82 9.92 2.00 -4.33
C LEU A 82 11.19 1.65 -5.10
N ASN A 83 11.94 2.68 -5.48
CA ASN A 83 13.29 2.53 -5.99
C ASN A 83 14.32 2.45 -4.84
N ASN A 84 15.62 2.34 -5.18
CA ASN A 84 16.72 2.25 -4.23
C ASN A 84 16.98 3.53 -3.40
N GLN A 85 16.27 4.62 -3.68
CA GLN A 85 16.28 5.86 -2.90
C GLN A 85 15.03 6.02 -2.03
N ASN A 86 14.22 4.96 -1.90
CA ASN A 86 12.91 4.97 -1.23
C ASN A 86 11.94 6.00 -1.82
N VAL A 87 12.01 6.23 -3.13
CA VAL A 87 11.05 7.05 -3.85
C VAL A 87 9.93 6.16 -4.38
N ILE A 88 8.67 6.54 -4.15
CA ILE A 88 7.50 5.85 -4.69
C ILE A 88 7.48 6.06 -6.21
N THR A 89 7.63 4.98 -6.96
CA THR A 89 7.63 5.00 -8.43
C THR A 89 6.30 4.53 -9.01
N HIS A 90 5.67 3.55 -8.37
CA HIS A 90 4.39 3.00 -8.82
C HIS A 90 3.51 2.67 -7.63
N THR A 91 2.19 2.70 -7.90
CA THR A 91 1.16 2.23 -6.97
C THR A 91 0.30 1.18 -7.65
N TYR A 92 -0.23 0.23 -6.89
CA TYR A 92 -1.13 -0.78 -7.43
C TYR A 92 -2.06 -1.32 -6.35
N MET A 93 -3.30 -1.60 -6.73
CA MET A 93 -4.23 -2.31 -5.87
C MET A 93 -4.03 -3.81 -6.05
N VAL A 94 -3.79 -4.51 -4.94
CA VAL A 94 -3.65 -5.97 -4.93
C VAL A 94 -5.01 -6.63 -4.80
N TYR A 95 -5.87 -6.09 -3.92
CA TYR A 95 -7.08 -6.73 -3.50
C TYR A 95 -8.13 -5.72 -3.01
N ARG A 96 -9.41 -6.06 -3.19
CA ARG A 96 -10.57 -5.33 -2.65
C ARG A 96 -11.57 -6.32 -2.06
N GLY A 97 -11.99 -6.12 -0.79
CA GLY A 97 -12.94 -6.95 -0.05
C GLY A 97 -12.56 -7.09 1.41
N THR A 98 -13.16 -8.03 2.15
CA THR A 98 -12.76 -8.32 3.54
C THR A 98 -11.56 -9.27 3.56
N ILE A 99 -10.51 -8.92 4.30
CA ILE A 99 -9.29 -9.74 4.43
C ILE A 99 -9.60 -11.12 5.04
N ASP A 100 -10.62 -11.22 5.87
CA ASP A 100 -11.07 -12.49 6.47
C ASP A 100 -11.57 -13.54 5.46
N SER A 101 -11.94 -13.12 4.24
CA SER A 101 -12.54 -14.02 3.22
C SER A 101 -11.60 -14.39 2.09
N VAL A 102 -10.41 -13.80 2.01
CA VAL A 102 -9.50 -13.96 0.87
C VAL A 102 -8.08 -14.23 1.34
N HIS A 103 -7.54 -15.35 0.88
CA HIS A 103 -6.12 -15.63 1.02
C HIS A 103 -5.32 -14.66 0.16
N VAL A 104 -4.70 -13.67 0.77
CA VAL A 104 -3.72 -12.81 0.09
C VAL A 104 -2.58 -13.70 -0.43
N ARG A 105 -2.49 -13.84 -1.75
CA ARG A 105 -1.45 -14.64 -2.38
C ARG A 105 -0.19 -13.79 -2.55
N VAL A 106 0.92 -14.28 -2.00
CA VAL A 106 2.25 -13.64 -2.13
C VAL A 106 2.55 -13.27 -3.59
N ALA A 107 2.28 -14.18 -4.52
CA ALA A 107 2.52 -13.96 -5.96
C ALA A 107 1.73 -12.75 -6.51
N GLU A 108 0.56 -12.45 -5.99
CA GLU A 108 -0.25 -11.33 -6.43
C GLU A 108 0.29 -9.99 -5.90
N VAL A 109 0.81 -10.00 -4.69
CA VAL A 109 1.45 -8.83 -4.09
C VAL A 109 2.74 -8.46 -4.83
N PHE A 110 3.60 -9.44 -5.12
CA PHE A 110 4.93 -9.18 -5.66
C PHE A 110 5.01 -9.12 -7.19
N ARG A 111 4.04 -9.69 -7.93
CA ARG A 111 4.06 -9.64 -9.40
C ARG A 111 4.18 -8.23 -9.97
N PRO A 112 3.38 -7.22 -9.54
CA PRO A 112 3.53 -5.86 -10.01
C PRO A 112 4.89 -5.25 -9.64
N ALA A 113 5.37 -5.50 -8.43
CA ALA A 113 6.67 -5.02 -7.94
C ALA A 113 7.84 -5.56 -8.79
N ILE A 114 7.81 -6.86 -9.12
CA ILE A 114 8.80 -7.49 -10.00
C ILE A 114 8.72 -6.87 -11.40
N HIS A 115 7.50 -6.67 -11.92
CA HIS A 115 7.28 -6.11 -13.25
C HIS A 115 7.89 -4.71 -13.41
N VAL A 116 7.81 -3.87 -12.39
CA VAL A 116 8.36 -2.50 -12.40
C VAL A 116 9.78 -2.42 -11.83
N ASN A 117 10.41 -3.56 -11.56
CA ASN A 117 11.76 -3.64 -10.99
C ASN A 117 11.90 -2.84 -9.67
N ALA A 118 10.93 -2.98 -8.78
CA ALA A 118 10.95 -2.31 -7.48
C ALA A 118 12.13 -2.81 -6.63
N SER A 119 12.76 -1.89 -5.91
CA SER A 119 13.83 -2.21 -4.94
C SER A 119 13.27 -2.53 -3.56
N ALA A 120 12.07 -2.08 -3.25
CA ALA A 120 11.37 -2.33 -1.99
C ALA A 120 9.87 -2.08 -2.14
N LEU A 121 9.09 -2.52 -1.15
CA LEU A 121 7.64 -2.28 -1.06
C LEU A 121 7.26 -1.62 0.26
N ILE A 122 6.22 -0.80 0.20
CA ILE A 122 5.36 -0.49 1.34
C ILE A 122 3.97 -1.02 1.00
N LEU A 123 3.36 -1.72 1.94
CA LEU A 123 1.99 -2.19 1.83
C LEU A 123 1.06 -1.27 2.61
N SER A 124 -0.18 -1.18 2.18
CA SER A 124 -1.21 -0.48 2.94
C SER A 124 -2.56 -1.13 2.74
N HIS A 125 -3.38 -1.12 3.79
CA HIS A 125 -4.81 -1.36 3.65
C HIS A 125 -5.60 -0.31 4.45
N ASN A 126 -6.84 -0.10 4.04
CA ASN A 126 -7.74 0.82 4.73
C ASN A 126 -8.77 0.06 5.57
N HIS A 127 -9.20 0.67 6.69
CA HIS A 127 -10.37 0.25 7.45
C HIS A 127 -11.54 1.20 7.15
N PRO A 128 -12.48 0.83 6.26
CA PRO A 128 -13.52 1.74 5.75
C PRO A 128 -14.43 2.34 6.82
N SER A 129 -14.57 1.67 7.97
CA SER A 129 -15.38 2.17 9.10
C SER A 129 -14.93 3.54 9.62
N GLY A 130 -13.66 3.93 9.38
CA GLY A 130 -13.10 5.18 9.87
C GLY A 130 -12.94 5.26 11.40
N VAL A 131 -13.19 4.16 12.13
CA VAL A 131 -13.22 4.19 13.60
C VAL A 131 -11.81 4.12 14.20
N ASN A 132 -10.98 3.22 13.66
CA ASN A 132 -9.58 3.09 14.09
C ASN A 132 -8.74 2.36 13.05
N ALA A 133 -7.44 2.63 13.05
CA ALA A 133 -6.44 1.98 12.20
C ALA A 133 -5.73 0.81 12.90
N LYS A 134 -6.32 0.20 13.93
CA LYS A 134 -5.67 -0.88 14.68
C LYS A 134 -5.63 -2.17 13.85
N PRO A 135 -4.43 -2.72 13.53
CA PRO A 135 -4.31 -3.96 12.81
C PRO A 135 -4.95 -5.15 13.55
N SER A 136 -5.56 -6.05 12.80
CA SER A 136 -6.08 -7.32 13.30
C SER A 136 -4.96 -8.37 13.45
N PRO A 137 -5.18 -9.47 14.19
CA PRO A 137 -4.24 -10.59 14.21
C PRO A 137 -3.99 -11.20 12.82
N GLU A 138 -4.98 -11.15 11.93
CA GLU A 138 -4.85 -11.62 10.55
C GLU A 138 -3.92 -10.71 9.74
N ASP A 139 -4.02 -9.39 9.90
CA ASP A 139 -3.11 -8.42 9.27
C ASP A 139 -1.66 -8.69 9.69
N VAL A 140 -1.44 -8.99 10.96
CA VAL A 140 -0.11 -9.36 11.48
C VAL A 140 0.41 -10.61 10.79
N ARG A 141 -0.42 -11.67 10.70
CA ARG A 141 -0.05 -12.93 10.05
C ARG A 141 0.26 -12.76 8.56
N VAL A 142 -0.58 -12.02 7.86
CA VAL A 142 -0.38 -11.72 6.43
C VAL A 142 0.90 -10.91 6.23
N THR A 143 1.13 -9.91 7.07
CA THR A 143 2.33 -9.06 7.02
C THR A 143 3.60 -9.88 7.21
N ASN A 144 3.66 -10.74 8.23
CA ASN A 144 4.80 -11.65 8.44
C ASN A 144 5.11 -12.47 7.18
N ASN A 145 4.11 -13.13 6.61
CA ASN A 145 4.29 -13.92 5.39
C ASN A 145 4.82 -13.10 4.20
N LEU A 146 4.37 -11.85 4.08
CA LEU A 146 4.82 -10.97 3.00
C LEU A 146 6.23 -10.42 3.25
N VAL A 147 6.59 -10.15 4.49
CA VAL A 147 7.97 -9.78 4.88
C VAL A 147 8.95 -10.90 4.54
N ASP A 148 8.64 -12.14 4.93
CA ASP A 148 9.46 -13.31 4.63
C ASP A 148 9.63 -13.51 3.12
N ALA A 149 8.54 -13.40 2.37
CA ALA A 149 8.57 -13.52 0.91
C ALA A 149 9.35 -12.39 0.25
N GLY A 150 9.21 -11.16 0.75
CA GLY A 150 9.96 -10.00 0.26
C GLY A 150 11.46 -10.15 0.46
N ASN A 151 11.87 -10.68 1.61
CA ASN A 151 13.28 -10.97 1.90
C ASN A 151 13.83 -12.04 0.92
N LEU A 152 13.06 -13.10 0.65
CA LEU A 152 13.46 -14.14 -0.30
C LEU A 152 13.55 -13.62 -1.74
N LEU A 153 12.67 -12.70 -2.13
CA LEU A 153 12.64 -12.10 -3.47
C LEU A 153 13.61 -10.92 -3.64
N GLU A 154 14.33 -10.54 -2.59
CA GLU A 154 15.18 -9.34 -2.55
C GLU A 154 14.40 -8.03 -2.85
N ILE A 155 13.11 -8.02 -2.54
CA ILE A 155 12.20 -6.87 -2.59
C ILE A 155 11.58 -6.71 -1.20
N PRO A 156 12.34 -6.20 -0.21
CA PRO A 156 11.89 -6.15 1.17
C PRO A 156 10.62 -5.30 1.33
N VAL A 157 9.71 -5.76 2.19
CA VAL A 157 8.58 -4.96 2.65
C VAL A 157 9.10 -4.03 3.76
N LEU A 158 9.11 -2.74 3.49
CA LEU A 158 9.66 -1.75 4.43
C LEU A 158 8.67 -1.38 5.53
N ASP A 159 7.37 -1.38 5.24
CA ASP A 159 6.30 -1.13 6.20
C ASP A 159 4.97 -1.70 5.70
N HIS A 160 4.01 -1.82 6.61
CA HIS A 160 2.60 -2.03 6.29
C HIS A 160 1.78 -1.00 7.07
N VAL A 161 1.18 -0.07 6.33
CA VAL A 161 0.47 1.09 6.90
C VAL A 161 -1.03 0.85 6.84
N VAL A 162 -1.67 0.77 8.00
CA VAL A 162 -3.13 0.68 8.09
C VAL A 162 -3.70 2.08 8.20
N VAL A 163 -4.66 2.42 7.33
CA VAL A 163 -5.30 3.75 7.28
C VAL A 163 -6.77 3.63 7.67
N SER A 164 -7.26 4.57 8.48
CA SER A 164 -8.67 4.65 8.88
C SER A 164 -9.11 6.10 9.06
N GLY A 165 -9.82 6.63 8.09
CA GLY A 165 -10.18 8.05 8.04
C GLY A 165 -8.94 8.94 7.99
N ASP A 166 -8.78 9.76 8.99
CA ASP A 166 -7.67 10.69 9.19
C ASP A 166 -6.56 10.15 10.10
N THR A 167 -6.57 8.84 10.39
CA THR A 167 -5.60 8.19 11.26
C THR A 167 -4.88 7.05 10.56
N TYR A 168 -3.66 6.72 11.01
CA TYR A 168 -2.93 5.56 10.53
C TYR A 168 -2.14 4.85 11.62
N VAL A 169 -1.73 3.63 11.34
CA VAL A 169 -0.77 2.86 12.14
C VAL A 169 0.27 2.26 11.21
N SER A 170 1.55 2.52 11.46
CA SER A 170 2.66 1.76 10.92
C SER A 170 2.80 0.46 11.71
N MET A 171 2.64 -0.67 11.06
CA MET A 171 2.78 -1.96 11.71
C MET A 171 4.23 -2.22 12.10
N LYS A 172 5.19 -1.75 11.30
CA LYS A 172 6.62 -1.84 11.62
C LYS A 172 6.99 -1.06 12.88
N GLU A 173 6.56 0.20 12.99
CA GLU A 173 6.81 1.01 14.19
C GLU A 173 6.09 0.44 15.43
N ALA A 174 4.97 -0.21 15.24
CA ALA A 174 4.23 -0.91 16.29
C ALA A 174 4.84 -2.27 16.67
N GLY A 175 5.86 -2.77 15.94
CA GLY A 175 6.44 -4.09 16.15
C GLY A 175 5.48 -5.24 15.81
N LEU A 176 4.65 -5.08 14.79
CA LEU A 176 3.63 -6.02 14.38
C LEU A 176 3.93 -6.56 12.97
N GLY A 177 4.22 -7.86 12.85
CA GLY A 177 4.43 -8.51 11.55
C GLY A 177 5.82 -8.27 10.91
N PHE A 178 6.80 -7.81 11.67
CA PHE A 178 8.18 -7.54 11.22
C PHE A 178 9.20 -8.18 12.18
N GLU A 179 8.91 -9.38 12.68
CA GLU A 179 9.77 -10.13 13.61
C GLU A 179 10.88 -10.91 12.88
#